data_6221df5b102cd92e96325d1cf8b92c57
#
_entry.id   6221df5b102cd92e96325d1cf8b92c57
#
_cell.length_a   1.000
_cell.length_b   1.000
_cell.length_c   1.000
_cell.angle_alpha   90.00
_cell.angle_beta   90.00
_cell.angle_gamma   90.00
#
_symmetry.space_group_name_H-M   'P 1'
#
loop_
_entity.id
_entity.type
_entity.pdbx_description
1 polymer ?
#
loop_
_entity_poly.entity_id
_entity_poly.type
_entity_poly.pdbx_seq_one_letter_code
_entity_poly.pdbx_strand_id
1 'polypeptide(L)'
;MRRTLPAVIVILVLAGISAHAHHSYPDFLLDQRVSVEGKLEELRYANPHVVLKIRTAEGVVYSAEWQAAWWLQFHAHVTLTTLRVGDQVIVSGAPSRDPASHELVRLKEVRRPRDGWTYHVIQEGSVGPSPQH
;
A
#
# COMPACT_ATOMS: atom_id res chain seq x y z
N MET A 1 20.54 -66.80 -2.13
CA MET A 1 20.72 -65.50 -2.83
C MET A 1 19.81 -64.47 -2.21
N ARG A 2 20.34 -63.60 -1.41
CA ARG A 2 19.56 -62.46 -0.83
C ARG A 2 19.72 -61.27 -1.74
N ARG A 3 18.64 -60.84 -2.39
CA ARG A 3 18.60 -59.62 -3.17
C ARG A 3 18.34 -58.46 -2.23
N THR A 4 19.37 -57.62 -2.01
CA THR A 4 19.23 -56.36 -1.32
C THR A 4 18.66 -55.33 -2.28
N LEU A 5 17.47 -54.84 -1.99
CA LEU A 5 16.88 -53.66 -2.67
C LEU A 5 17.58 -52.42 -2.15
N PRO A 6 18.05 -51.54 -3.03
CA PRO A 6 18.54 -50.24 -2.57
C PRO A 6 17.36 -49.35 -2.15
N ALA A 7 17.41 -48.87 -0.92
CA ALA A 7 16.49 -47.85 -0.43
C ALA A 7 16.77 -46.55 -1.17
N VAL A 8 15.82 -46.18 -2.01
CA VAL A 8 15.81 -44.83 -2.64
C VAL A 8 15.31 -43.85 -1.61
N ILE A 9 16.26 -43.09 -1.04
CA ILE A 9 15.91 -41.93 -0.18
C ILE A 9 15.47 -40.81 -1.09
N VAL A 10 14.17 -40.58 -1.16
CA VAL A 10 13.59 -39.38 -1.79
C VAL A 10 13.79 -38.22 -0.83
N ILE A 11 14.81 -37.40 -1.05
CA ILE A 11 14.99 -36.13 -0.36
C ILE A 11 13.97 -35.16 -0.96
N LEU A 12 12.85 -34.97 -0.25
CA LEU A 12 11.91 -33.87 -0.54
C LEU A 12 12.61 -32.57 -0.16
N VAL A 13 13.18 -31.88 -1.14
CA VAL A 13 13.61 -30.49 -0.97
C VAL A 13 12.34 -29.65 -0.91
N LEU A 14 11.85 -29.39 0.29
CA LEU A 14 10.88 -28.34 0.55
C LEU A 14 11.58 -27.00 0.25
N ALA A 15 11.42 -26.55 -1.01
CA ALA A 15 11.70 -25.17 -1.35
C ALA A 15 10.74 -24.30 -0.53
N GLY A 16 11.23 -23.80 0.60
CA GLY A 16 10.50 -22.84 1.42
C GLY A 16 10.20 -21.62 0.57
N ILE A 17 8.99 -21.54 0.05
CA ILE A 17 8.45 -20.31 -0.48
C ILE A 17 8.33 -19.39 0.73
N SER A 18 9.29 -18.48 0.88
CA SER A 18 9.21 -17.40 1.85
C SER A 18 7.98 -16.56 1.47
N ALA A 19 6.82 -16.95 1.99
CA ALA A 19 5.67 -16.09 2.01
C ALA A 19 6.07 -14.90 2.89
N HIS A 20 6.51 -13.83 2.26
CA HIS A 20 6.69 -12.56 2.93
C HIS A 20 5.30 -12.10 3.35
N ALA A 21 4.93 -12.47 4.56
CA ALA A 21 3.74 -11.94 5.21
C ALA A 21 4.04 -10.48 5.58
N HIS A 22 3.74 -9.56 4.66
CA HIS A 22 3.93 -8.12 4.82
C HIS A 22 2.89 -7.49 5.77
N HIS A 23 2.57 -8.14 6.88
CA HIS A 23 1.62 -7.61 7.86
C HIS A 23 2.27 -6.92 9.06
N SER A 24 3.58 -6.95 9.17
CA SER A 24 4.32 -6.16 10.15
C SER A 24 5.02 -4.99 9.46
N TYR A 25 4.96 -3.81 10.10
CA TYR A 25 5.62 -2.61 9.62
C TYR A 25 6.76 -2.17 10.56
N PRO A 26 7.73 -3.07 10.92
CA PRO A 26 8.78 -2.74 11.87
C PRO A 26 9.69 -1.62 11.36
N ASP A 27 9.77 -1.48 10.03
CA ASP A 27 10.61 -0.49 9.34
C ASP A 27 9.91 0.85 9.13
N PHE A 28 8.72 1.04 9.74
CA PHE A 28 7.94 2.26 9.62
C PHE A 28 7.69 2.93 10.97
N LEU A 29 7.56 4.24 10.95
CA LEU A 29 7.25 5.08 12.12
C LEU A 29 5.74 5.27 12.22
N LEU A 30 5.04 4.25 12.75
CA LEU A 30 3.57 4.19 12.73
C LEU A 30 2.88 5.25 13.58
N ASP A 31 3.60 5.85 14.53
CA ASP A 31 3.19 6.96 15.39
C ASP A 31 3.39 8.33 14.73
N GLN A 32 4.09 8.36 13.61
CA GLN A 32 4.33 9.58 12.84
C GLN A 32 3.45 9.63 11.58
N ARG A 33 3.28 10.85 11.07
CA ARG A 33 2.57 11.11 9.83
C ARG A 33 3.32 12.14 9.01
N VAL A 34 3.53 11.79 7.74
CA VAL A 34 4.12 12.67 6.73
C VAL A 34 3.14 12.82 5.59
N SER A 35 3.04 14.03 5.07
CA SER A 35 2.25 14.33 3.87
C SER A 35 3.17 14.52 2.68
N VAL A 36 2.79 13.93 1.55
CA VAL A 36 3.48 14.06 0.27
C VAL A 36 2.50 14.56 -0.76
N GLU A 37 2.89 15.62 -1.47
CA GLU A 37 2.14 16.17 -2.60
C GLU A 37 2.88 15.87 -3.90
N GLY A 38 2.15 15.46 -4.92
CA GLY A 38 2.72 15.23 -6.23
C GLY A 38 1.74 14.66 -7.23
N LYS A 39 2.27 14.35 -8.40
CA LYS A 39 1.52 13.77 -9.51
C LYS A 39 1.47 12.25 -9.38
N LEU A 40 0.28 11.69 -9.47
CA LEU A 40 0.09 10.24 -9.50
C LEU A 40 0.63 9.67 -10.82
N GLU A 41 1.68 8.85 -10.75
CA GLU A 41 2.31 8.21 -11.91
C GLU A 41 1.84 6.77 -12.12
N GLU A 42 1.53 6.07 -11.03
CA GLU A 42 1.06 4.69 -11.08
C GLU A 42 0.01 4.46 -10.00
N LEU A 43 -1.05 3.76 -10.37
CA LEU A 43 -2.07 3.25 -9.46
C LEU A 43 -2.15 1.74 -9.64
N ARG A 44 -1.70 1.00 -8.65
CA ARG A 44 -1.94 -0.44 -8.54
C ARG A 44 -3.13 -0.67 -7.62
N TYR A 45 -4.30 -0.83 -8.21
CA TYR A 45 -5.56 -1.09 -7.49
C TYR A 45 -5.76 -2.58 -7.32
N ALA A 46 -5.26 -3.15 -6.21
CA ALA A 46 -5.22 -4.59 -5.98
C ALA A 46 -5.32 -4.94 -4.49
N ASN A 47 -5.51 -6.22 -4.21
CA ASN A 47 -5.35 -6.80 -2.89
C ASN A 47 -3.94 -7.42 -2.78
N PRO A 48 -3.33 -7.49 -1.60
CA PRO A 48 -3.84 -7.07 -0.29
C PRO A 48 -3.81 -5.56 -0.06
N HIS A 49 -3.10 -4.77 -0.88
CA HIS A 49 -2.96 -3.33 -0.73
C HIS A 49 -3.00 -2.61 -2.08
N VAL A 50 -3.71 -1.49 -2.10
CA VAL A 50 -3.60 -0.51 -3.19
C VAL A 50 -2.31 0.28 -2.98
N VAL A 51 -1.55 0.50 -4.05
CA VAL A 51 -0.30 1.26 -4.02
C VAL A 51 -0.35 2.39 -5.02
N LEU A 52 0.03 3.58 -4.55
CA LEU A 52 0.17 4.80 -5.34
C LEU A 52 1.65 5.12 -5.51
N LYS A 53 2.12 5.39 -6.74
CA LYS A 53 3.42 6.04 -6.95
C LYS A 53 3.20 7.51 -7.30
N ILE A 54 3.83 8.37 -6.53
CA ILE A 54 3.60 9.82 -6.56
C ILE A 54 4.94 10.50 -6.78
N ARG A 55 5.04 11.29 -7.86
CA ARG A 55 6.22 12.11 -8.14
C ARG A 55 6.01 13.51 -7.62
N THR A 56 6.89 13.94 -6.72
CA THR A 56 6.90 15.30 -6.18
C THR A 56 7.44 16.32 -7.21
N ALA A 57 7.28 17.59 -6.92
CA ALA A 57 7.82 18.68 -7.75
C ALA A 57 9.35 18.60 -7.89
N GLU A 58 10.05 18.08 -6.87
CA GLU A 58 11.50 17.88 -6.85
C GLU A 58 11.95 16.63 -7.64
N GLY A 59 10.99 15.86 -8.18
CA GLY A 59 11.28 14.67 -8.98
C GLY A 59 11.44 13.38 -8.16
N VAL A 60 11.23 13.44 -6.84
CA VAL A 60 11.28 12.25 -5.97
C VAL A 60 10.01 11.44 -6.14
N VAL A 61 10.14 10.12 -6.28
CA VAL A 61 9.00 9.20 -6.37
C VAL A 61 8.78 8.53 -5.02
N TYR A 62 7.60 8.74 -4.45
CA TYR A 62 7.14 8.04 -3.26
C TYR A 62 6.26 6.85 -3.65
N SER A 63 6.45 5.73 -2.94
CA SER A 63 5.52 4.60 -2.95
C SER A 63 4.64 4.67 -1.71
N ALA A 64 3.34 4.80 -1.89
CA ALA A 64 2.38 4.97 -0.81
C ALA A 64 1.39 3.81 -0.77
N GLU A 65 1.44 3.02 0.31
CA GLU A 65 0.57 1.86 0.51
C GLU A 65 -0.71 2.27 1.24
N TRP A 66 -1.84 1.91 0.62
CA TRP A 66 -3.18 2.18 1.12
C TRP A 66 -3.85 0.89 1.62
N GLN A 67 -5.16 0.95 1.89
CA GLN A 67 -5.96 -0.22 2.24
C GLN A 67 -6.10 -1.19 1.07
N ALA A 68 -6.63 -2.38 1.35
CA ALA A 68 -6.96 -3.35 0.32
C ALA A 68 -8.03 -2.80 -0.65
N ALA A 69 -7.95 -3.16 -1.92
CA ALA A 69 -8.91 -2.70 -2.93
C ALA A 69 -10.36 -3.03 -2.56
N TRP A 70 -10.63 -4.26 -2.09
CA TRP A 70 -11.98 -4.66 -1.66
C TRP A 70 -12.48 -3.79 -0.50
N TRP A 71 -11.61 -3.47 0.46
CA TRP A 71 -11.98 -2.67 1.62
C TRP A 71 -12.32 -1.23 1.21
N LEU A 72 -11.48 -0.61 0.37
CA LEU A 72 -11.69 0.73 -0.16
C LEU A 72 -13.00 0.82 -0.95
N GLN A 73 -13.29 -0.20 -1.77
CA GLN A 73 -14.51 -0.23 -2.56
C GLN A 73 -15.76 -0.31 -1.70
N PHE A 74 -15.79 -1.22 -0.72
CA PHE A 74 -17.00 -1.49 0.07
C PHE A 74 -17.22 -0.51 1.22
N HIS A 75 -16.16 0.02 1.81
CA HIS A 75 -16.25 0.87 3.00
C HIS A 75 -16.02 2.36 2.72
N ALA A 76 -15.29 2.69 1.67
CA ALA A 76 -14.96 4.07 1.34
C ALA A 76 -15.47 4.52 -0.04
N HIS A 77 -16.11 3.64 -0.80
CA HIS A 77 -16.56 3.90 -2.16
C HIS A 77 -15.44 4.38 -3.10
N VAL A 78 -14.19 4.02 -2.78
CA VAL A 78 -13.02 4.28 -3.61
C VAL A 78 -12.83 3.11 -4.56
N THR A 79 -12.88 3.37 -5.85
CA THR A 79 -12.79 2.36 -6.91
C THR A 79 -11.56 2.61 -7.78
N LEU A 80 -11.28 1.70 -8.70
CA LEU A 80 -10.22 1.85 -9.70
C LEU A 80 -10.30 3.18 -10.48
N THR A 81 -11.50 3.74 -10.62
CA THR A 81 -11.72 4.97 -11.41
C THR A 81 -11.76 6.25 -10.57
N THR A 82 -11.66 6.13 -9.23
CA THR A 82 -11.72 7.29 -8.32
C THR A 82 -10.51 8.21 -8.52
N LEU A 83 -9.32 7.63 -8.63
CA LEU A 83 -8.07 8.35 -8.96
C LEU A 83 -7.58 7.90 -10.34
N ARG A 84 -6.91 8.78 -11.04
CA ARG A 84 -6.32 8.51 -12.36
C ARG A 84 -4.86 8.93 -12.40
N VAL A 85 -4.05 8.18 -13.13
CA VAL A 85 -2.69 8.61 -13.47
C VAL A 85 -2.75 10.01 -14.08
N GLY A 86 -1.89 10.89 -13.57
CA GLY A 86 -1.89 12.31 -13.91
C GLY A 86 -2.59 13.22 -12.90
N ASP A 87 -3.39 12.68 -12.00
CA ASP A 87 -4.00 13.48 -10.94
C ASP A 87 -2.92 14.05 -10.01
N GLN A 88 -3.08 15.33 -9.64
CA GLN A 88 -2.35 15.91 -8.53
C GLN A 88 -3.02 15.46 -7.24
N VAL A 89 -2.24 14.86 -6.34
CA VAL A 89 -2.74 14.29 -5.08
C VAL A 89 -1.88 14.71 -3.91
N ILE A 90 -2.49 14.73 -2.73
CA ILE A 90 -1.81 14.86 -1.44
C ILE A 90 -2.16 13.62 -0.65
N VAL A 91 -1.15 12.89 -0.20
CA VAL A 91 -1.31 11.69 0.62
C VAL A 91 -0.63 11.84 1.95
N SER A 92 -1.22 11.29 3.01
CA SER A 92 -0.63 11.28 4.35
C SER A 92 -0.60 9.87 4.91
N GLY A 93 0.57 9.45 5.37
CA GLY A 93 0.80 8.12 5.92
C GLY A 93 2.00 8.05 6.85
N ALA A 94 2.28 6.87 7.39
CA ALA A 94 3.43 6.60 8.22
C ALA A 94 4.69 6.47 7.35
N PRO A 95 5.77 7.22 7.63
CA PRO A 95 6.99 7.15 6.85
C PRO A 95 7.85 5.95 7.23
N SER A 96 8.72 5.54 6.31
CA SER A 96 9.80 4.61 6.61
C SER A 96 10.78 5.20 7.63
N ARG A 97 11.40 4.31 8.43
CA ARG A 97 12.54 4.67 9.29
C ARG A 97 13.77 5.06 8.47
N ASP A 98 13.89 4.49 7.26
CA ASP A 98 14.88 4.91 6.29
C ASP A 98 14.30 6.01 5.38
N PRO A 99 14.71 7.27 5.55
CA PRO A 99 14.20 8.37 4.74
C PRO A 99 14.57 8.25 3.26
N ALA A 100 15.60 7.48 2.92
CA ALA A 100 16.00 7.25 1.53
C ALA A 100 15.07 6.28 0.79
N SER A 101 14.23 5.54 1.48
CA SER A 101 13.29 4.59 0.85
C SER A 101 12.12 5.29 0.15
N HIS A 102 11.75 6.49 0.56
CA HIS A 102 10.60 7.25 0.06
C HIS A 102 9.30 6.44 0.05
N GLU A 103 9.05 5.74 1.16
CA GLU A 103 7.87 4.90 1.33
C GLU A 103 6.95 5.44 2.42
N LEU A 104 5.65 5.36 2.16
CA LEU A 104 4.58 5.60 3.13
C LEU A 104 3.69 4.37 3.22
N VAL A 105 3.25 4.05 4.42
CA VAL A 105 2.25 3.00 4.65
C VAL A 105 1.07 3.52 5.46
N ARG A 106 -0.02 2.75 5.48
CA ARG A 106 -1.23 3.07 6.25
C ARG A 106 -1.74 4.47 5.97
N LEU A 107 -1.98 4.79 4.68
CA LEU A 107 -2.51 6.08 4.31
C LEU A 107 -3.79 6.40 5.09
N LYS A 108 -3.78 7.53 5.79
CA LYS A 108 -4.88 8.05 6.59
C LYS A 108 -5.68 9.10 5.84
N GLU A 109 -5.05 9.76 4.87
CA GLU A 109 -5.67 10.78 4.05
C GLU A 109 -5.16 10.68 2.62
N VAL A 110 -6.07 10.85 1.66
CA VAL A 110 -5.76 11.04 0.25
C VAL A 110 -6.67 12.14 -0.27
N ARG A 111 -6.10 13.20 -0.84
CA ARG A 111 -6.84 14.34 -1.38
C ARG A 111 -6.49 14.57 -2.84
N ARG A 112 -7.47 15.03 -3.60
CA ARG A 112 -7.30 15.55 -4.95
C ARG A 112 -7.75 17.00 -4.98
N PRO A 113 -6.82 17.99 -4.92
CA PRO A 113 -7.14 19.39 -4.71
C PRO A 113 -8.01 20.01 -5.80
N ARG A 114 -7.88 19.55 -7.07
CA ARG A 114 -8.60 20.17 -8.21
C ARG A 114 -10.12 20.20 -8.08
N ASP A 115 -10.70 19.24 -7.33
CA ASP A 115 -12.14 19.10 -7.15
C ASP A 115 -12.57 18.90 -5.69
N GLY A 116 -11.59 18.96 -4.76
CA GLY A 116 -11.83 18.82 -3.33
C GLY A 116 -12.12 17.40 -2.87
N TRP A 117 -11.98 16.40 -3.74
CA TRP A 117 -12.20 15.01 -3.32
C TRP A 117 -11.21 14.61 -2.23
N THR A 118 -11.74 13.99 -1.17
CA THR A 118 -10.95 13.58 -0.01
C THR A 118 -11.40 12.21 0.51
N TYR A 119 -10.43 11.36 0.77
CA TYR A 119 -10.54 10.20 1.64
C TYR A 119 -9.87 10.53 2.97
N HIS A 120 -10.54 10.23 4.07
CA HIS A 120 -10.00 10.44 5.40
C HIS A 120 -10.44 9.34 6.35
N VAL A 121 -9.49 8.78 7.12
CA VAL A 121 -9.76 7.86 8.22
C VAL A 121 -9.95 8.67 9.49
N ILE A 122 -11.19 8.74 9.99
CA ILE A 122 -11.54 9.58 11.14
C ILE A 122 -11.12 8.91 12.46
N GLN A 123 -11.19 7.58 12.54
CA GLN A 123 -10.71 6.76 13.68
C GLN A 123 -10.31 5.39 13.19
N GLU A 124 -9.49 4.65 13.96
CA GLU A 124 -9.31 3.23 13.69
C GLU A 124 -10.68 2.54 13.79
N GLY A 125 -11.25 2.17 12.66
CA GLY A 125 -12.54 1.52 12.54
C GLY A 125 -13.68 2.34 11.96
N SER A 126 -13.55 3.65 11.75
CA SER A 126 -14.55 4.45 11.07
C SER A 126 -13.99 5.14 9.82
N VAL A 127 -14.62 4.87 8.70
CA VAL A 127 -14.37 5.54 7.42
C VAL A 127 -15.63 6.30 7.06
N GLY A 128 -15.51 7.62 6.97
CA GLY A 128 -16.57 8.45 6.42
C GLY A 128 -16.09 9.15 5.16
N PRO A 129 -16.90 9.23 4.09
CA PRO A 129 -16.68 10.23 3.07
C PRO A 129 -16.87 11.60 3.72
N SER A 130 -15.92 12.52 3.51
CA SER A 130 -16.14 13.91 3.90
C SER A 130 -17.38 14.43 3.16
N PRO A 131 -18.30 15.13 3.85
CA PRO A 131 -19.41 15.78 3.19
C PRO A 131 -18.83 16.76 2.16
N GLN A 132 -19.24 16.59 0.93
CA GLN A 132 -18.96 17.56 -0.12
C GLN A 132 -19.86 18.76 0.14
N HIS A 133 -19.24 19.89 0.43
CA HIS A 133 -19.89 21.20 0.43
C HIS A 133 -19.72 21.85 -0.93
#